data_ff50925ecb24b5ae13daa114c2d25d0b
#
_entry.id   ff50925ecb24b5ae13daa114c2d25d0b
#
_cell.length_a   1.000
_cell.length_b   1.000
_cell.length_c   1.000
_cell.angle_alpha   90.00
_cell.angle_beta   90.00
_cell.angle_gamma   90.00
#
_symmetry.space_group_name_H-M   'P 1'
#
loop_
_entity.id
_entity.type
_entity.pdbx_description
1 polymer ?
#
loop_
_entity_poly.entity_id
_entity_poly.type
_entity_poly.pdbx_seq_one_letter_code
_entity_poly.pdbx_strand_id
1 'polypeptide(L)'
;MSDTHPTPQQEKGNYADPIETTGKESNEQTGLHRIAACIDTSGFAEKVIPHALAMAAALGSPVTFLRVVEAKPGLGFLPDPVEWDIRIREAQDEVAKLADERRQEVPNIDTQVIEGEAAEKISHWAHDHGVELTVLCTHGDSGVTEWGLGSTAQKVIDRAYGSILLIPCGSATSHVVHYRRILVPLDGSPHAESVLPLAIRLAHAQSAELIFVHVVPIPELTEVGPLENEAVELREQLIQRNERVAHEYLDRIRARVAAGLSVRTLLLRGADARTGLGRAIAEEAPDLVVLAAHGRTRRSDVPFGSVAAYLINHAVVPLLIIRRRPTHLARHDEATAHQTPLRLPTHAQ
;
A
#
# COMPACT_ATOMS: atom_id res chain seq x y z
N MET A 1 39.84 28.60 43.75
CA MET A 1 38.92 28.88 42.64
C MET A 1 38.88 27.59 41.83
N SER A 2 37.90 26.79 42.09
CA SER A 2 37.74 25.43 41.56
C SER A 2 36.63 25.48 40.49
N ASP A 3 37.06 25.35 39.23
CA ASP A 3 36.15 25.21 38.11
C ASP A 3 35.66 23.77 38.00
N THR A 4 34.41 23.54 38.32
CA THR A 4 33.71 22.27 38.10
C THR A 4 32.97 22.35 36.78
N HIS A 5 33.45 21.63 35.74
CA HIS A 5 32.72 21.35 34.52
C HIS A 5 31.56 20.38 34.79
N PRO A 6 30.36 20.64 34.28
CA PRO A 6 29.27 19.67 34.38
C PRO A 6 29.42 18.55 33.33
N THR A 7 29.28 17.32 33.82
CA THR A 7 29.20 16.09 33.02
C THR A 7 27.94 16.09 32.14
N PRO A 8 28.00 15.66 30.88
CA PRO A 8 26.79 15.54 30.04
C PRO A 8 25.91 14.38 30.54
N GLN A 9 24.67 14.69 30.85
CA GLN A 9 23.62 13.72 31.13
C GLN A 9 23.39 12.85 29.89
N GLN A 10 23.54 11.54 30.03
CA GLN A 10 23.10 10.56 29.06
C GLN A 10 21.56 10.63 28.97
N GLU A 11 21.04 11.10 27.85
CA GLU A 11 19.66 10.89 27.49
C GLU A 11 19.40 9.39 27.34
N LYS A 12 18.62 8.85 28.27
CA LYS A 12 18.08 7.49 28.17
C LYS A 12 17.11 7.47 27.00
N GLY A 13 17.55 6.86 25.89
CA GLY A 13 16.68 6.58 24.76
C GLY A 13 15.45 5.80 25.23
N ASN A 14 14.29 6.34 24.93
CA ASN A 14 13.01 5.69 25.11
C ASN A 14 13.00 4.41 24.24
N TYR A 15 13.22 3.26 24.84
CA TYR A 15 13.02 1.96 24.21
C TYR A 15 11.51 1.80 24.03
N ALA A 16 11.07 1.82 22.78
CA ALA A 16 9.69 1.46 22.46
C ALA A 16 9.47 -0.02 22.77
N ASP A 17 8.36 -0.32 23.43
CA ASP A 17 7.92 -1.67 23.77
C ASP A 17 7.77 -2.57 22.53
N PRO A 18 7.83 -3.92 22.69
CA PRO A 18 7.57 -4.87 21.61
C PRO A 18 6.21 -4.62 20.94
N ILE A 19 6.13 -4.81 19.63
CA ILE A 19 4.87 -4.70 18.90
C ILE A 19 4.02 -5.92 19.27
N GLU A 20 3.27 -5.84 20.37
CA GLU A 20 2.31 -6.86 20.78
C GLU A 20 1.04 -6.74 19.92
N THR A 21 0.73 -7.77 19.16
CA THR A 21 -0.55 -7.96 18.49
C THR A 21 -1.53 -8.67 19.41
N THR A 22 -2.02 -8.02 20.46
CA THR A 22 -3.16 -8.51 21.22
C THR A 22 -4.45 -8.26 20.45
N GLY A 23 -5.18 -9.31 20.16
CA GLY A 23 -6.16 -9.47 19.08
C GLY A 23 -7.46 -8.68 19.16
N LYS A 24 -7.56 -7.55 19.89
CA LYS A 24 -8.72 -6.65 19.81
C LYS A 24 -8.34 -5.16 19.74
N GLU A 25 -7.29 -4.73 20.40
CA GLU A 25 -6.86 -3.31 20.38
C GLU A 25 -5.98 -2.98 19.16
N SER A 26 -5.37 -3.98 18.51
CA SER A 26 -4.54 -3.80 17.31
C SER A 26 -5.34 -3.54 16.03
N ASN A 27 -6.65 -3.79 16.03
CA ASN A 27 -7.48 -3.65 14.82
C ASN A 27 -7.75 -2.17 14.47
N GLU A 28 -7.83 -1.28 15.47
CA GLU A 28 -8.05 0.16 15.25
C GLU A 28 -6.81 0.90 14.71
N GLN A 29 -5.61 0.36 14.95
CA GLN A 29 -4.36 1.02 14.55
C GLN A 29 -3.86 0.65 13.14
N THR A 30 -4.32 -0.47 12.57
CA THR A 30 -3.86 -0.95 11.25
C THR A 30 -4.76 -0.56 10.08
N GLY A 31 -5.95 -0.01 10.33
CA GLY A 31 -6.75 0.79 9.42
C GLY A 31 -7.08 0.21 8.04
N LEU A 32 -7.25 -1.10 7.87
CA LEU A 32 -7.74 -1.69 6.62
C LEU A 32 -9.01 -2.50 6.88
N HIS A 33 -10.09 -1.78 7.23
CA HIS A 33 -11.37 -2.39 7.59
C HIS A 33 -12.31 -2.62 6.41
N ARG A 34 -12.08 -1.96 5.27
CA ARG A 34 -12.89 -2.13 4.06
C ARG A 34 -12.02 -2.15 2.82
N ILE A 35 -12.22 -3.17 1.98
CA ILE A 35 -11.45 -3.40 0.76
C ILE A 35 -12.37 -3.23 -0.45
N ALA A 36 -11.93 -2.48 -1.46
CA ALA A 36 -12.56 -2.43 -2.78
C ALA A 36 -11.67 -3.13 -3.80
N ALA A 37 -12.19 -4.14 -4.48
CA ALA A 37 -11.55 -4.79 -5.62
C ALA A 37 -12.13 -4.21 -6.91
N CYS A 38 -11.35 -3.43 -7.64
CA CYS A 38 -11.76 -2.82 -8.89
C CYS A 38 -11.69 -3.84 -10.01
N ILE A 39 -12.84 -4.17 -10.58
CA ILE A 39 -13.01 -5.18 -11.62
C ILE A 39 -13.43 -4.48 -12.91
N ASP A 40 -12.75 -4.77 -14.00
CA ASP A 40 -13.12 -4.32 -15.35
C ASP A 40 -13.57 -5.49 -16.24
N THR A 41 -13.88 -5.23 -17.51
CA THR A 41 -14.26 -6.24 -18.50
C THR A 41 -13.07 -7.04 -19.02
N SER A 42 -11.86 -6.64 -18.69
CA SER A 42 -10.66 -7.37 -19.09
C SER A 42 -10.50 -8.66 -18.29
N GLY A 43 -9.80 -9.65 -18.82
CA GLY A 43 -9.43 -10.85 -18.05
C GLY A 43 -8.56 -10.59 -16.81
N PHE A 44 -8.33 -9.31 -16.46
CA PHE A 44 -7.56 -8.93 -15.26
C PHE A 44 -8.36 -9.02 -13.96
N ALA A 45 -9.70 -9.11 -14.01
CA ALA A 45 -10.52 -9.42 -12.85
C ALA A 45 -10.04 -10.71 -12.15
N GLU A 46 -9.69 -11.74 -12.93
CA GLU A 46 -9.15 -13.00 -12.43
C GLU A 46 -7.82 -12.83 -11.66
N LYS A 47 -7.10 -11.74 -11.89
CA LYS A 47 -5.86 -11.42 -11.17
C LYS A 47 -6.11 -10.58 -9.93
N VAL A 48 -7.05 -9.63 -9.98
CA VAL A 48 -7.36 -8.72 -8.87
C VAL A 48 -8.08 -9.46 -7.73
N ILE A 49 -9.08 -10.28 -8.06
CA ILE A 49 -9.95 -10.96 -7.08
C ILE A 49 -9.15 -11.82 -6.10
N PRO A 50 -8.26 -12.74 -6.51
CA PRO A 50 -7.52 -13.59 -5.58
C PRO A 50 -6.66 -12.80 -4.58
N HIS A 51 -6.06 -11.70 -5.03
CA HIS A 51 -5.28 -10.81 -4.16
C HIS A 51 -6.18 -10.05 -3.16
N ALA A 52 -7.34 -9.57 -3.61
CA ALA A 52 -8.30 -8.91 -2.72
C ALA A 52 -8.83 -9.86 -1.65
N LEU A 53 -9.15 -11.11 -2.02
CA LEU A 53 -9.61 -12.14 -1.10
C LEU A 53 -8.51 -12.56 -0.12
N ALA A 54 -7.27 -12.71 -0.57
CA ALA A 54 -6.12 -12.99 0.31
C ALA A 54 -5.93 -11.89 1.36
N MET A 55 -6.08 -10.60 0.98
CA MET A 55 -6.05 -9.48 1.91
C MET A 55 -7.26 -9.51 2.86
N ALA A 56 -8.47 -9.75 2.34
CA ALA A 56 -9.70 -9.82 3.14
C ALA A 56 -9.60 -10.92 4.22
N ALA A 57 -9.15 -12.11 3.83
CA ALA A 57 -8.96 -13.24 4.75
C ALA A 57 -7.89 -12.93 5.82
N ALA A 58 -6.73 -12.39 5.42
CA ALA A 58 -5.64 -12.07 6.34
C ALA A 58 -5.98 -10.96 7.34
N LEU A 59 -6.83 -10.02 6.93
CA LEU A 59 -7.21 -8.85 7.73
C LEU A 59 -8.58 -8.99 8.41
N GLY A 60 -9.35 -10.03 8.08
CA GLY A 60 -10.72 -10.19 8.58
C GLY A 60 -11.65 -9.08 8.11
N SER A 61 -11.43 -8.54 6.90
CA SER A 61 -12.10 -7.34 6.39
C SER A 61 -13.11 -7.71 5.32
N PRO A 62 -14.28 -7.03 5.23
CA PRO A 62 -15.20 -7.18 4.10
C PRO A 62 -14.57 -6.67 2.82
N VAL A 63 -14.93 -7.28 1.69
CA VAL A 63 -14.49 -6.86 0.37
C VAL A 63 -15.70 -6.53 -0.51
N THR A 64 -15.60 -5.44 -1.27
CA THR A 64 -16.60 -5.07 -2.28
C THR A 64 -15.98 -5.23 -3.66
N PHE A 65 -16.61 -6.01 -4.53
CA PHE A 65 -16.27 -6.06 -5.94
C PHE A 65 -16.92 -4.86 -6.62
N LEU A 66 -16.09 -3.92 -7.04
CA LEU A 66 -16.50 -2.65 -7.61
C LEU A 66 -16.25 -2.65 -9.11
N ARG A 67 -17.31 -2.46 -9.91
CA ARG A 67 -17.22 -2.29 -11.35
C ARG A 67 -17.77 -0.95 -11.78
N VAL A 68 -17.08 -0.27 -12.68
CA VAL A 68 -17.55 0.97 -13.31
C VAL A 68 -17.90 0.67 -14.77
N VAL A 69 -19.11 1.07 -15.17
CA VAL A 69 -19.55 0.99 -16.55
C VAL A 69 -19.39 2.37 -17.18
N GLU A 70 -18.51 2.46 -18.18
CA GLU A 70 -18.23 3.71 -18.89
C GLU A 70 -19.00 3.80 -20.21
N ALA A 71 -19.50 4.99 -20.52
CA ALA A 71 -19.95 5.28 -21.88
C ALA A 71 -18.71 5.36 -22.78
N LYS A 72 -18.68 4.59 -23.87
CA LYS A 72 -17.54 4.63 -24.80
C LYS A 72 -17.43 6.02 -25.41
N PRO A 73 -16.32 6.76 -25.21
CA PRO A 73 -16.12 8.03 -25.90
C PRO A 73 -15.91 7.75 -27.37
N GLY A 74 -16.69 8.37 -28.25
CA GLY A 74 -16.34 8.31 -29.66
C GLY A 74 -17.46 8.53 -30.72
N LEU A 75 -18.73 8.51 -30.36
CA LEU A 75 -19.80 8.62 -31.35
C LEU A 75 -20.65 9.87 -31.24
N GLY A 76 -20.37 10.80 -30.32
CA GLY A 76 -21.13 12.05 -30.18
C GLY A 76 -22.60 11.88 -29.82
N PHE A 77 -23.07 10.66 -29.65
CA PHE A 77 -24.44 10.32 -29.27
C PHE A 77 -24.43 9.73 -27.87
N LEU A 78 -25.40 10.10 -27.05
CA LEU A 78 -25.72 9.38 -25.82
C LEU A 78 -26.05 7.94 -26.19
N PRO A 79 -25.57 6.94 -25.40
CA PRO A 79 -25.94 5.55 -25.63
C PRO A 79 -27.47 5.41 -25.59
N ASP A 80 -28.03 4.50 -26.42
CA ASP A 80 -29.43 4.16 -26.33
C ASP A 80 -29.79 3.76 -24.88
N PRO A 81 -30.82 4.36 -24.27
CA PRO A 81 -31.16 4.06 -22.87
C PRO A 81 -31.43 2.58 -22.61
N VAL A 82 -32.02 1.87 -23.59
CA VAL A 82 -32.32 0.44 -23.45
C VAL A 82 -31.03 -0.40 -23.51
N GLU A 83 -30.15 -0.07 -24.46
CA GLU A 83 -28.83 -0.73 -24.56
C GLU A 83 -28.00 -0.47 -23.31
N TRP A 84 -28.09 0.76 -22.77
CA TRP A 84 -27.39 1.11 -21.54
C TRP A 84 -27.90 0.33 -20.33
N ASP A 85 -29.20 0.21 -20.14
CA ASP A 85 -29.82 -0.60 -19.09
C ASP A 85 -29.43 -2.07 -19.19
N ILE A 86 -29.37 -2.62 -20.40
CA ILE A 86 -28.91 -3.99 -20.62
C ILE A 86 -27.45 -4.16 -20.15
N ARG A 87 -26.56 -3.26 -20.54
CA ARG A 87 -25.16 -3.30 -20.15
C ARG A 87 -24.96 -3.21 -18.63
N ILE A 88 -25.76 -2.38 -17.95
CA ILE A 88 -25.70 -2.29 -16.48
C ILE A 88 -26.14 -3.60 -15.84
N ARG A 89 -27.24 -4.21 -16.31
CA ARG A 89 -27.73 -5.49 -15.78
C ARG A 89 -26.73 -6.62 -16.02
N GLU A 90 -26.17 -6.71 -17.23
CA GLU A 90 -25.12 -7.68 -17.55
C GLU A 90 -23.92 -7.52 -16.62
N ALA A 91 -23.49 -6.28 -16.34
CA ALA A 91 -22.40 -5.98 -15.42
C ALA A 91 -22.75 -6.41 -13.98
N GLN A 92 -24.00 -6.19 -13.52
CA GLN A 92 -24.45 -6.60 -12.20
C GLN A 92 -24.48 -8.13 -12.06
N ASP A 93 -25.03 -8.83 -13.04
CA ASP A 93 -25.12 -10.29 -13.07
C ASP A 93 -23.73 -10.92 -13.07
N GLU A 94 -22.80 -10.37 -13.85
CA GLU A 94 -21.43 -10.85 -13.96
C GLU A 94 -20.66 -10.69 -12.63
N VAL A 95 -20.73 -9.51 -12.00
CA VAL A 95 -20.07 -9.25 -10.72
C VAL A 95 -20.71 -10.07 -9.60
N ALA A 96 -22.04 -10.24 -9.60
CA ALA A 96 -22.74 -11.09 -8.64
C ALA A 96 -22.31 -12.55 -8.76
N LYS A 97 -22.21 -13.07 -9.99
CA LYS A 97 -21.71 -14.42 -10.25
C LYS A 97 -20.28 -14.62 -9.71
N LEU A 98 -19.37 -13.69 -10.00
CA LEU A 98 -18.01 -13.73 -9.49
C LEU A 98 -17.97 -13.73 -7.96
N ALA A 99 -18.83 -12.96 -7.30
CA ALA A 99 -18.92 -12.92 -5.85
C ALA A 99 -19.47 -14.25 -5.28
N ASP A 100 -20.51 -14.81 -5.87
CA ASP A 100 -21.13 -16.06 -5.42
C ASP A 100 -20.16 -17.25 -5.51
N GLU A 101 -19.35 -17.31 -6.56
CA GLU A 101 -18.30 -18.31 -6.73
C GLU A 101 -17.24 -18.26 -5.63
N ARG A 102 -17.05 -17.11 -4.99
CA ARG A 102 -16.00 -16.84 -3.98
C ARG A 102 -16.50 -16.71 -2.54
N ARG A 103 -17.82 -16.73 -2.30
CA ARG A 103 -18.42 -16.61 -0.95
C ARG A 103 -18.01 -17.73 0.01
N GLN A 104 -17.59 -18.88 -0.51
CA GLN A 104 -17.05 -19.97 0.33
C GLN A 104 -15.67 -19.63 0.90
N GLU A 105 -14.87 -18.82 0.19
CA GLU A 105 -13.53 -18.41 0.61
C GLU A 105 -13.59 -17.23 1.61
N VAL A 106 -14.44 -16.24 1.31
CA VAL A 106 -14.66 -15.05 2.14
C VAL A 106 -16.16 -14.76 2.24
N PRO A 107 -16.77 -14.91 3.43
CA PRO A 107 -18.23 -14.78 3.59
C PRO A 107 -18.77 -13.36 3.30
N ASN A 108 -17.98 -12.33 3.57
CA ASN A 108 -18.39 -10.92 3.47
C ASN A 108 -17.93 -10.31 2.16
N ILE A 109 -18.53 -10.74 1.04
CA ILE A 109 -18.31 -10.15 -0.29
C ILE A 109 -19.58 -9.39 -0.68
N ASP A 110 -19.43 -8.08 -0.89
CA ASP A 110 -20.43 -7.20 -1.48
C ASP A 110 -20.12 -6.95 -2.95
N THR A 111 -21.13 -6.51 -3.70
CA THR A 111 -20.99 -6.16 -5.11
C THR A 111 -21.54 -4.77 -5.38
N GLN A 112 -20.86 -3.99 -6.20
CA GLN A 112 -21.30 -2.66 -6.58
C GLN A 112 -20.97 -2.39 -8.05
N VAL A 113 -21.99 -1.97 -8.81
CA VAL A 113 -21.85 -1.46 -10.18
C VAL A 113 -22.23 0.01 -10.17
N ILE A 114 -21.37 0.86 -10.72
CA ILE A 114 -21.58 2.31 -10.80
C ILE A 114 -21.29 2.80 -12.22
N GLU A 115 -21.87 3.93 -12.58
CA GLU A 115 -21.78 4.51 -13.92
C GLU A 115 -20.91 5.75 -13.95
N GLY A 116 -20.12 5.93 -15.01
CA GLY A 116 -19.34 7.14 -15.25
C GLY A 116 -17.87 6.89 -15.57
N GLU A 117 -17.00 7.90 -15.45
CA GLU A 117 -15.55 7.76 -15.67
C GLU A 117 -14.94 6.93 -14.55
N ALA A 118 -14.26 5.83 -14.89
CA ALA A 118 -13.80 4.83 -13.92
C ALA A 118 -12.93 5.43 -12.81
N ALA A 119 -11.94 6.23 -13.16
CA ALA A 119 -11.02 6.77 -12.16
C ALA A 119 -11.70 7.73 -11.17
N GLU A 120 -12.62 8.55 -11.65
CA GLU A 120 -13.40 9.47 -10.82
C GLU A 120 -14.34 8.70 -9.90
N LYS A 121 -15.11 7.77 -10.45
CA LYS A 121 -16.12 7.02 -9.72
C LYS A 121 -15.51 6.08 -8.69
N ILE A 122 -14.42 5.40 -9.01
CA ILE A 122 -13.69 4.57 -8.04
C ILE A 122 -13.21 5.43 -6.87
N SER A 123 -12.59 6.59 -7.15
CA SER A 123 -12.04 7.44 -6.10
C SER A 123 -13.11 8.04 -5.19
N HIS A 124 -14.23 8.55 -5.76
CA HIS A 124 -15.35 9.08 -4.99
C HIS A 124 -16.03 7.98 -4.17
N TRP A 125 -16.36 6.85 -4.79
CA TRP A 125 -17.02 5.75 -4.11
C TRP A 125 -16.16 5.22 -2.94
N ALA A 126 -14.86 5.06 -3.16
CA ALA A 126 -13.94 4.63 -2.12
C ALA A 126 -13.89 5.62 -0.94
N HIS A 127 -13.91 6.92 -1.24
CA HIS A 127 -13.97 7.96 -0.22
C HIS A 127 -15.28 7.91 0.60
N ASP A 128 -16.42 7.90 -0.10
CA ASP A 128 -17.76 7.99 0.51
C ASP A 128 -18.09 6.75 1.36
N HIS A 129 -17.53 5.59 0.98
CA HIS A 129 -17.76 4.32 1.70
C HIS A 129 -16.63 3.96 2.67
N GLY A 130 -15.72 4.87 2.95
CA GLY A 130 -14.64 4.65 3.91
C GLY A 130 -13.69 3.51 3.52
N VAL A 131 -13.47 3.28 2.21
CA VAL A 131 -12.54 2.25 1.74
C VAL A 131 -11.11 2.59 2.15
N GLU A 132 -10.43 1.65 2.75
CA GLU A 132 -9.07 1.81 3.26
C GLU A 132 -8.02 1.13 2.39
N LEU A 133 -8.45 0.13 1.60
CA LEU A 133 -7.62 -0.53 0.60
C LEU A 133 -8.36 -0.65 -0.72
N THR A 134 -7.80 -0.04 -1.76
CA THR A 134 -8.24 -0.22 -3.15
C THR A 134 -7.30 -1.19 -3.86
N VAL A 135 -7.84 -2.28 -4.41
CA VAL A 135 -7.09 -3.27 -5.17
C VAL A 135 -7.38 -3.09 -6.65
N LEU A 136 -6.36 -2.90 -7.46
CA LEU A 136 -6.50 -2.68 -8.90
C LEU A 136 -5.33 -3.27 -9.69
N CYS A 137 -5.55 -3.56 -10.98
CA CYS A 137 -4.50 -3.96 -11.90
C CYS A 137 -3.75 -2.75 -12.45
N THR A 138 -2.47 -2.93 -12.83
CA THR A 138 -1.68 -1.87 -13.49
C THR A 138 -2.27 -1.41 -14.82
N HIS A 139 -2.96 -2.28 -15.54
CA HIS A 139 -3.61 -1.99 -16.82
C HIS A 139 -5.02 -2.58 -16.83
N GLY A 140 -5.90 -1.99 -17.62
CA GLY A 140 -7.26 -2.46 -17.89
C GLY A 140 -7.44 -2.82 -19.36
N ASP A 141 -8.68 -2.78 -19.81
CA ASP A 141 -9.17 -3.18 -21.16
C ASP A 141 -8.53 -2.40 -22.32
N SER A 142 -7.95 -1.22 -22.07
CA SER A 142 -7.34 -0.35 -23.09
C SER A 142 -5.97 -0.83 -23.61
N GLY A 143 -5.51 -1.99 -23.16
CA GLY A 143 -4.30 -2.66 -23.67
C GLY A 143 -3.06 -2.44 -22.81
N VAL A 144 -2.14 -3.41 -22.91
CA VAL A 144 -0.84 -3.39 -22.26
C VAL A 144 0.09 -2.47 -23.06
N THR A 145 0.44 -1.32 -22.50
CA THR A 145 1.62 -0.59 -22.97
C THR A 145 2.85 -1.27 -22.39
N GLU A 146 3.90 -1.46 -23.18
CA GLU A 146 5.13 -2.17 -22.75
C GLU A 146 5.78 -1.53 -21.50
N TRP A 147 5.43 -0.30 -21.17
CA TRP A 147 6.02 0.49 -20.08
C TRP A 147 4.98 1.34 -19.36
N GLY A 148 5.00 1.27 -18.01
CA GLY A 148 4.25 2.18 -17.15
C GLY A 148 2.88 1.66 -16.71
N LEU A 149 2.04 2.58 -16.21
CA LEU A 149 0.68 2.32 -15.75
C LEU A 149 -0.35 2.68 -16.82
N GLY A 150 -1.47 1.95 -16.83
CA GLY A 150 -2.66 2.35 -17.58
C GLY A 150 -3.22 3.67 -17.06
N SER A 151 -3.86 4.45 -17.95
CA SER A 151 -4.37 5.79 -17.64
C SER A 151 -5.37 5.82 -16.49
N THR A 152 -6.24 4.82 -16.38
CA THR A 152 -7.21 4.69 -15.29
C THR A 152 -6.50 4.38 -13.97
N ALA A 153 -5.57 3.41 -13.96
CA ALA A 153 -4.80 3.06 -12.78
C ALA A 153 -4.01 4.26 -12.26
N GLN A 154 -3.33 5.00 -13.14
CA GLN A 154 -2.59 6.21 -12.78
C GLN A 154 -3.50 7.24 -12.11
N LYS A 155 -4.65 7.56 -12.69
CA LYS A 155 -5.59 8.54 -12.13
C LYS A 155 -6.19 8.08 -10.79
N VAL A 156 -6.52 6.78 -10.64
CA VAL A 156 -7.00 6.23 -9.36
C VAL A 156 -5.91 6.35 -8.30
N ILE A 157 -4.67 5.94 -8.64
CA ILE A 157 -3.53 6.01 -7.73
C ILE A 157 -3.27 7.43 -7.28
N ASP A 158 -3.30 8.41 -8.17
CA ASP A 158 -3.05 9.81 -7.83
C ASP A 158 -4.14 10.41 -6.92
N ARG A 159 -5.39 9.97 -7.07
CA ARG A 159 -6.56 10.47 -6.33
C ARG A 159 -6.93 9.65 -5.09
N ALA A 160 -6.36 8.46 -4.91
CA ALA A 160 -6.74 7.56 -3.82
C ALA A 160 -6.49 8.18 -2.44
N TYR A 161 -7.48 8.09 -1.57
CA TYR A 161 -7.41 8.53 -0.17
C TYR A 161 -6.82 7.46 0.76
N GLY A 162 -7.04 6.17 0.44
CA GLY A 162 -6.57 5.01 1.20
C GLY A 162 -5.32 4.37 0.62
N SER A 163 -4.95 3.24 1.19
CA SER A 163 -3.88 2.37 0.69
C SER A 163 -4.26 1.72 -0.62
N ILE A 164 -3.26 1.30 -1.38
CA ILE A 164 -3.44 0.72 -2.71
C ILE A 164 -2.69 -0.60 -2.78
N LEU A 165 -3.36 -1.64 -3.25
CA LEU A 165 -2.72 -2.87 -3.70
C LEU A 165 -2.74 -2.89 -5.23
N LEU A 166 -1.58 -2.71 -5.81
CA LEU A 166 -1.39 -2.67 -7.25
C LEU A 166 -0.92 -4.04 -7.75
N ILE A 167 -1.68 -4.65 -8.66
CA ILE A 167 -1.39 -5.96 -9.23
C ILE A 167 -0.82 -5.78 -10.64
N PRO A 168 0.41 -6.22 -10.93
CA PRO A 168 0.96 -6.18 -12.28
C PRO A 168 0.16 -7.03 -13.25
N CYS A 169 -0.12 -6.52 -14.44
CA CYS A 169 -0.83 -7.27 -15.48
C CYS A 169 -0.08 -8.52 -15.95
N GLY A 170 1.26 -8.53 -15.83
CA GLY A 170 2.11 -9.69 -16.12
C GLY A 170 2.10 -10.78 -15.03
N SER A 171 1.45 -10.56 -13.87
CA SER A 171 1.35 -11.57 -12.83
C SER A 171 0.66 -12.84 -13.33
N ALA A 172 1.13 -14.00 -12.87
CA ALA A 172 0.47 -15.27 -13.18
C ALA A 172 -0.97 -15.26 -12.64
N THR A 173 -1.91 -15.76 -13.45
CA THR A 173 -3.28 -15.95 -13.01
C THR A 173 -3.32 -17.15 -12.06
N SER A 174 -3.77 -16.96 -10.83
CA SER A 174 -3.95 -18.02 -9.83
C SER A 174 -5.30 -17.82 -9.17
N HIS A 175 -6.06 -18.90 -8.98
CA HIS A 175 -7.34 -18.84 -8.28
C HIS A 175 -7.19 -18.54 -6.78
N VAL A 176 -6.03 -18.90 -6.20
CA VAL A 176 -5.70 -18.66 -4.80
C VAL A 176 -4.32 -18.01 -4.73
N VAL A 177 -4.25 -16.89 -4.05
CA VAL A 177 -2.99 -16.18 -3.79
C VAL A 177 -2.54 -16.47 -2.37
N HIS A 178 -1.28 -16.88 -2.25
CA HIS A 178 -0.62 -17.08 -0.98
C HIS A 178 0.73 -16.37 -1.00
N TYR A 179 0.90 -15.38 -0.14
CA TYR A 179 2.16 -14.66 -0.01
C TYR A 179 3.12 -15.44 0.87
N ARG A 180 4.23 -15.91 0.32
CA ARG A 180 5.27 -16.66 1.03
C ARG A 180 6.43 -15.79 1.45
N ARG A 181 6.72 -14.75 0.65
CA ARG A 181 7.81 -13.80 0.88
C ARG A 181 7.29 -12.38 0.74
N ILE A 182 7.38 -11.61 1.81
CA ILE A 182 6.94 -10.22 1.86
C ILE A 182 8.17 -9.35 2.04
N LEU A 183 8.50 -8.53 1.05
CA LEU A 183 9.62 -7.61 1.09
C LEU A 183 9.15 -6.24 1.58
N VAL A 184 9.86 -5.67 2.55
CA VAL A 184 9.54 -4.37 3.18
C VAL A 184 10.75 -3.45 3.10
N PRO A 185 10.76 -2.48 2.19
CA PRO A 185 11.81 -1.47 2.13
C PRO A 185 11.70 -0.50 3.32
N LEU A 186 12.81 -0.29 4.03
CA LEU A 186 12.90 0.59 5.19
C LEU A 186 14.04 1.61 4.98
N ASP A 187 13.76 2.89 5.18
CA ASP A 187 14.75 3.97 5.07
C ASP A 187 15.14 4.59 6.42
N GLY A 188 14.66 4.02 7.53
CA GLY A 188 14.86 4.52 8.88
C GLY A 188 13.94 5.67 9.27
N SER A 189 12.94 6.01 8.44
CA SER A 189 11.95 7.01 8.80
C SER A 189 10.75 6.39 9.53
N PRO A 190 10.08 7.16 10.42
CA PRO A 190 8.83 6.71 11.04
C PRO A 190 7.73 6.36 10.04
N HIS A 191 7.76 6.98 8.84
CA HIS A 191 6.81 6.68 7.78
C HIS A 191 7.06 5.30 7.18
N ALA A 192 8.31 4.94 6.88
CA ALA A 192 8.64 3.60 6.40
C ALA A 192 8.33 2.54 7.47
N GLU A 193 8.58 2.83 8.75
CA GLU A 193 8.25 1.91 9.86
C GLU A 193 6.76 1.75 10.10
N SER A 194 5.94 2.71 9.68
CA SER A 194 4.49 2.65 9.89
C SER A 194 3.78 1.50 9.17
N VAL A 195 4.43 0.86 8.21
CA VAL A 195 3.90 -0.31 7.50
C VAL A 195 4.11 -1.62 8.25
N LEU A 196 5.03 -1.64 9.25
CA LEU A 196 5.44 -2.86 9.95
C LEU A 196 4.26 -3.60 10.61
N PRO A 197 3.34 -2.95 11.35
CA PRO A 197 2.23 -3.67 11.97
C PRO A 197 1.39 -4.44 10.95
N LEU A 198 1.12 -3.85 9.79
CA LEU A 198 0.37 -4.50 8.72
C LEU A 198 1.17 -5.63 8.06
N ALA A 199 2.45 -5.39 7.74
CA ALA A 199 3.32 -6.40 7.14
C ALA A 199 3.48 -7.63 8.06
N ILE A 200 3.64 -7.42 9.38
CA ILE A 200 3.70 -8.48 10.37
C ILE A 200 2.38 -9.26 10.44
N ARG A 201 1.24 -8.56 10.46
CA ARG A 201 -0.08 -9.20 10.47
C ARG A 201 -0.30 -10.06 9.23
N LEU A 202 0.05 -9.56 8.05
CA LEU A 202 -0.02 -10.32 6.79
C LEU A 202 0.90 -11.53 6.81
N ALA A 203 2.14 -11.36 7.29
CA ALA A 203 3.09 -12.46 7.40
C ALA A 203 2.60 -13.55 8.36
N HIS A 204 2.00 -13.20 9.50
CA HIS A 204 1.39 -14.16 10.40
C HIS A 204 0.22 -14.91 9.75
N ALA A 205 -0.72 -14.20 9.13
CA ALA A 205 -1.90 -14.79 8.51
C ALA A 205 -1.54 -15.72 7.34
N GLN A 206 -0.44 -15.42 6.65
CA GLN A 206 0.00 -16.16 5.45
C GLN A 206 1.18 -17.12 5.74
N SER A 207 1.70 -17.17 6.97
CA SER A 207 2.93 -17.91 7.32
C SER A 207 4.12 -17.52 6.42
N ALA A 208 4.22 -16.22 6.10
CA ALA A 208 5.20 -15.69 5.17
C ALA A 208 6.53 -15.33 5.86
N GLU A 209 7.62 -15.41 5.09
CA GLU A 209 8.89 -14.80 5.46
C GLU A 209 8.83 -13.29 5.24
N LEU A 210 9.28 -12.49 6.23
CA LEU A 210 9.50 -11.05 6.09
C LEU A 210 10.94 -10.78 5.69
N ILE A 211 11.14 -9.97 4.65
CA ILE A 211 12.46 -9.53 4.18
C ILE A 211 12.54 -8.01 4.36
N PHE A 212 13.22 -7.55 5.40
CA PHE A 212 13.47 -6.12 5.61
C PHE A 212 14.68 -5.68 4.81
N VAL A 213 14.49 -4.69 3.94
CA VAL A 213 15.55 -4.21 3.03
C VAL A 213 15.88 -2.76 3.36
N HIS A 214 17.17 -2.47 3.55
CA HIS A 214 17.68 -1.11 3.66
C HIS A 214 18.79 -0.87 2.64
N VAL A 215 18.77 0.29 1.97
CA VAL A 215 19.80 0.69 1.02
C VAL A 215 20.68 1.75 1.66
N VAL A 216 21.95 1.45 1.82
CA VAL A 216 22.97 2.40 2.26
C VAL A 216 23.46 3.17 1.06
N PRO A 217 23.25 4.50 1.02
CA PRO A 217 23.71 5.31 -0.08
C PRO A 217 25.25 5.37 -0.11
N ILE A 218 25.81 5.23 -1.30
CA ILE A 218 27.23 5.49 -1.54
C ILE A 218 27.38 7.00 -1.75
N PRO A 219 28.16 7.72 -0.91
CA PRO A 219 28.36 9.14 -1.07
C PRO A 219 29.06 9.46 -2.40
N GLU A 220 28.52 10.42 -3.14
CA GLU A 220 29.15 10.95 -4.33
C GLU A 220 30.28 11.91 -3.90
N LEU A 221 31.45 11.78 -4.53
CA LEU A 221 32.54 12.73 -4.38
C LEU A 221 32.40 13.77 -5.51
N THR A 222 32.35 15.05 -5.13
CA THR A 222 32.12 16.18 -6.07
C THR A 222 33.42 16.77 -6.60
N GLU A 223 34.52 16.05 -6.55
CA GLU A 223 35.81 16.52 -7.01
C GLU A 223 35.88 16.56 -8.56
N VAL A 224 36.44 17.62 -9.09
CA VAL A 224 36.72 17.79 -10.52
C VAL A 224 38.18 17.39 -10.76
N GLY A 225 38.40 16.11 -11.14
CA GLY A 225 39.72 15.56 -11.39
C GLY A 225 39.93 14.13 -10.85
N PRO A 226 41.17 13.60 -10.88
CA PRO A 226 41.45 12.33 -10.25
C PRO A 226 41.22 12.41 -8.74
N LEU A 227 40.48 11.44 -8.18
CA LEU A 227 40.23 11.37 -6.76
C LEU A 227 41.56 11.19 -5.98
N GLU A 228 41.77 12.02 -4.95
CA GLU A 228 42.86 11.81 -4.02
C GLU A 228 42.62 10.56 -3.17
N ASN A 229 43.71 9.86 -2.80
CA ASN A 229 43.62 8.65 -1.99
C ASN A 229 42.88 8.92 -0.67
N GLU A 230 43.11 10.06 -0.04
CA GLU A 230 42.45 10.48 1.20
C GLU A 230 40.93 10.61 1.05
N ALA A 231 40.44 11.16 -0.07
CA ALA A 231 39.02 11.25 -0.35
C ALA A 231 38.37 9.87 -0.52
N VAL A 232 39.08 8.95 -1.18
CA VAL A 232 38.63 7.56 -1.35
C VAL A 232 38.55 6.83 0.00
N GLU A 233 39.58 6.99 0.84
CA GLU A 233 39.61 6.38 2.19
C GLU A 233 38.49 6.92 3.08
N LEU A 234 38.30 8.23 3.09
CA LEU A 234 37.22 8.87 3.87
C LEU A 234 35.83 8.39 3.43
N ARG A 235 35.63 8.28 2.11
CA ARG A 235 34.38 7.73 1.57
C ARG A 235 34.11 6.30 2.06
N GLU A 236 35.12 5.45 2.00
CA GLU A 236 34.97 4.04 2.46
C GLU A 236 34.72 3.97 3.97
N GLN A 237 35.40 4.77 4.77
CA GLN A 237 35.12 4.87 6.21
C GLN A 237 33.69 5.32 6.50
N LEU A 238 33.16 6.26 5.72
CA LEU A 238 31.77 6.74 5.86
C LEU A 238 30.78 5.63 5.45
N ILE A 239 31.05 4.89 4.40
CA ILE A 239 30.22 3.75 3.97
C ILE A 239 30.20 2.71 5.09
N GLN A 240 31.34 2.29 5.60
CA GLN A 240 31.45 1.29 6.68
C GLN A 240 30.71 1.73 7.95
N ARG A 241 30.82 3.02 8.33
CA ARG A 241 30.07 3.59 9.43
C ARG A 241 28.56 3.50 9.18
N ASN A 242 28.10 3.90 8.00
CA ASN A 242 26.68 3.89 7.64
C ASN A 242 26.12 2.45 7.60
N GLU A 243 26.90 1.49 7.16
CA GLU A 243 26.52 0.08 7.19
C GLU A 243 26.36 -0.45 8.62
N ARG A 244 27.28 -0.15 9.52
CA ARG A 244 27.12 -0.54 10.93
C ARG A 244 25.83 0.03 11.52
N VAL A 245 25.56 1.31 11.31
CA VAL A 245 24.32 1.96 11.78
C VAL A 245 23.08 1.32 11.16
N ALA A 246 23.14 0.97 9.88
CA ALA A 246 22.04 0.31 9.17
C ALA A 246 21.81 -1.13 9.66
N HIS A 247 22.86 -1.89 9.94
CA HIS A 247 22.75 -3.21 10.57
C HIS A 247 22.10 -3.12 11.95
N GLU A 248 22.60 -2.24 12.82
CA GLU A 248 22.01 -2.02 14.15
C GLU A 248 20.54 -1.59 14.08
N TYR A 249 20.19 -0.80 13.06
CA TYR A 249 18.80 -0.41 12.80
C TYR A 249 17.95 -1.61 12.42
N LEU A 250 18.38 -2.40 11.43
CA LEU A 250 17.64 -3.58 10.97
C LEU A 250 17.51 -4.64 12.08
N ASP A 251 18.54 -4.82 12.90
CA ASP A 251 18.49 -5.73 14.05
C ASP A 251 17.49 -5.28 15.11
N ARG A 252 17.39 -3.97 15.37
CA ARG A 252 16.35 -3.41 16.24
C ARG A 252 14.94 -3.65 15.69
N ILE A 253 14.74 -3.44 14.38
CA ILE A 253 13.44 -3.72 13.76
C ILE A 253 13.10 -5.21 13.85
N ARG A 254 14.07 -6.08 13.53
CA ARG A 254 13.90 -7.53 13.64
C ARG A 254 13.55 -7.97 15.07
N ALA A 255 14.20 -7.40 16.08
CA ALA A 255 13.93 -7.71 17.48
C ALA A 255 12.53 -7.29 17.95
N ARG A 256 11.88 -6.33 17.28
CA ARG A 256 10.51 -5.89 17.55
C ARG A 256 9.45 -6.80 16.94
N VAL A 257 9.83 -7.68 16.04
CA VAL A 257 8.89 -8.64 15.43
C VAL A 257 8.69 -9.79 16.41
N ALA A 258 7.42 -10.15 16.64
CA ALA A 258 7.06 -11.21 17.57
C ALA A 258 7.72 -12.56 17.20
N ALA A 259 8.03 -13.36 18.21
CA ALA A 259 8.56 -14.70 18.02
C ALA A 259 7.60 -15.57 17.19
N GLY A 260 8.16 -16.36 16.28
CA GLY A 260 7.36 -17.29 15.44
C GLY A 260 7.24 -16.89 13.96
N LEU A 261 7.71 -15.69 13.58
CA LEU A 261 7.85 -15.32 12.17
C LEU A 261 9.27 -15.54 11.66
N SER A 262 9.39 -16.01 10.42
CA SER A 262 10.65 -15.99 9.69
C SER A 262 10.96 -14.57 9.24
N VAL A 263 12.06 -14.00 9.74
CA VAL A 263 12.48 -12.64 9.41
C VAL A 263 13.92 -12.64 8.94
N ARG A 264 14.16 -12.10 7.77
CA ARG A 264 15.49 -11.88 7.19
C ARG A 264 15.72 -10.40 6.94
N THR A 265 16.95 -9.95 7.10
CA THR A 265 17.37 -8.58 6.82
C THR A 265 18.31 -8.56 5.62
N LEU A 266 18.15 -7.60 4.74
CA LEU A 266 18.97 -7.40 3.56
C LEU A 266 19.50 -5.97 3.54
N LEU A 267 20.80 -5.82 3.60
CA LEU A 267 21.49 -4.54 3.47
C LEU A 267 22.11 -4.44 2.09
N LEU A 268 21.75 -3.40 1.36
CA LEU A 268 22.24 -3.16 0.00
C LEU A 268 23.14 -1.91 -0.01
N ARG A 269 24.24 -1.97 -0.75
CA ARG A 269 25.00 -0.78 -1.13
C ARG A 269 24.49 -0.27 -2.48
N GLY A 270 24.23 1.03 -2.60
CA GLY A 270 23.82 1.59 -3.88
C GLY A 270 23.84 3.12 -3.90
N ALA A 271 24.17 3.69 -5.03
CA ALA A 271 24.08 5.14 -5.25
C ALA A 271 22.61 5.59 -5.24
N ASP A 272 21.69 4.73 -5.69
CA ASP A 272 20.25 4.99 -5.79
C ASP A 272 19.43 3.84 -5.20
N ALA A 273 18.58 4.19 -4.24
CA ALA A 273 17.69 3.24 -3.59
C ALA A 273 16.69 2.60 -4.57
N ARG A 274 16.26 3.31 -5.62
CA ARG A 274 15.31 2.82 -6.63
C ARG A 274 15.87 1.62 -7.38
N THR A 275 17.05 1.76 -7.94
CA THR A 275 17.72 0.69 -8.68
C THR A 275 18.15 -0.46 -7.77
N GLY A 276 18.62 -0.16 -6.55
CA GLY A 276 18.95 -1.17 -5.54
C GLY A 276 17.76 -2.04 -5.17
N LEU A 277 16.61 -1.42 -4.91
CA LEU A 277 15.38 -2.16 -4.60
C LEU A 277 14.82 -2.93 -5.80
N GLY A 278 14.89 -2.37 -7.02
CA GLY A 278 14.50 -3.10 -8.23
C GLY A 278 15.30 -4.39 -8.41
N ARG A 279 16.61 -4.34 -8.18
CA ARG A 279 17.49 -5.51 -8.21
C ARG A 279 17.15 -6.51 -7.10
N ALA A 280 16.95 -6.03 -5.86
CA ALA A 280 16.55 -6.90 -4.74
C ALA A 280 15.22 -7.61 -5.00
N ILE A 281 14.24 -6.93 -5.59
CA ILE A 281 12.96 -7.55 -5.98
C ILE A 281 13.18 -8.65 -7.02
N ALA A 282 14.05 -8.44 -7.98
CA ALA A 282 14.37 -9.45 -9.00
C ALA A 282 15.11 -10.67 -8.41
N GLU A 283 16.09 -10.43 -7.52
CA GLU A 283 16.91 -11.48 -6.90
C GLU A 283 16.15 -12.28 -5.84
N GLU A 284 15.39 -11.60 -4.98
CA GLU A 284 14.65 -12.22 -3.89
C GLU A 284 13.31 -12.80 -4.33
N ALA A 285 12.79 -12.37 -5.47
CA ALA A 285 11.52 -12.76 -6.07
C ALA A 285 10.39 -12.83 -5.00
N PRO A 286 10.07 -11.71 -4.29
CA PRO A 286 9.00 -11.68 -3.30
C PRO A 286 7.64 -11.82 -3.98
N ASP A 287 6.65 -12.34 -3.25
CA ASP A 287 5.27 -12.43 -3.71
C ASP A 287 4.50 -11.12 -3.47
N LEU A 288 5.01 -10.28 -2.56
CA LEU A 288 4.43 -8.99 -2.21
C LEU A 288 5.52 -8.03 -1.74
N VAL A 289 5.45 -6.78 -2.17
CA VAL A 289 6.22 -5.68 -1.59
C VAL A 289 5.26 -4.78 -0.81
N VAL A 290 5.58 -4.52 0.47
CA VAL A 290 4.80 -3.62 1.34
C VAL A 290 5.63 -2.39 1.65
N LEU A 291 5.17 -1.22 1.24
CA LEU A 291 5.92 0.03 1.39
C LEU A 291 5.02 1.20 1.79
N ALA A 292 5.60 2.20 2.43
CA ALA A 292 4.92 3.48 2.66
C ALA A 292 4.92 4.33 1.39
N ALA A 293 3.86 5.10 1.18
CA ALA A 293 3.78 6.04 0.05
C ALA A 293 4.90 7.09 0.07
N HIS A 294 5.42 7.44 1.25
CA HIS A 294 6.52 8.39 1.44
C HIS A 294 7.54 7.85 2.44
N GLY A 295 8.81 8.24 2.26
CA GLY A 295 9.92 7.97 3.17
C GLY A 295 10.35 9.23 3.92
N ARG A 296 11.69 9.41 4.09
CA ARG A 296 12.32 10.53 4.83
C ARG A 296 11.88 11.92 4.34
N THR A 297 11.82 12.11 3.02
CA THR A 297 11.41 13.37 2.44
C THR A 297 9.90 13.38 2.22
N ARG A 298 9.16 13.72 3.27
CA ARG A 298 7.73 13.94 3.17
C ARG A 298 7.47 15.24 2.39
N ARG A 299 7.16 15.13 1.12
CA ARG A 299 6.64 16.23 0.31
C ARG A 299 5.12 16.10 0.25
N SER A 300 4.42 17.08 0.78
CA SER A 300 2.94 17.10 0.78
C SER A 300 2.35 17.45 -0.59
N ASP A 301 3.20 17.97 -1.49
CA ASP A 301 2.85 18.40 -2.83
C ASP A 301 2.85 17.27 -3.88
N VAL A 302 3.34 16.08 -3.53
CA VAL A 302 3.36 14.91 -4.42
C VAL A 302 2.66 13.72 -3.79
N PRO A 303 1.92 12.91 -4.57
CA PRO A 303 1.18 11.77 -4.05
C PRO A 303 2.09 10.65 -3.53
N PHE A 304 3.34 10.56 -4.02
CA PHE A 304 4.32 9.53 -3.65
C PHE A 304 5.73 10.05 -3.57
N GLY A 305 6.54 9.45 -2.69
CA GLY A 305 7.99 9.62 -2.69
C GLY A 305 8.66 8.94 -3.88
N SER A 306 9.91 9.30 -4.15
CA SER A 306 10.65 8.85 -5.34
C SER A 306 10.77 7.33 -5.49
N VAL A 307 10.95 6.59 -4.39
CA VAL A 307 11.04 5.13 -4.39
C VAL A 307 9.68 4.50 -4.70
N ALA A 308 8.61 4.96 -4.04
CA ALA A 308 7.26 4.45 -4.29
C ALA A 308 6.84 4.72 -5.75
N ALA A 309 7.03 5.94 -6.25
CA ALA A 309 6.73 6.30 -7.63
C ALA A 309 7.53 5.44 -8.64
N TYR A 310 8.79 5.19 -8.37
CA TYR A 310 9.61 4.32 -9.22
C TYR A 310 9.06 2.89 -9.25
N LEU A 311 8.80 2.29 -8.07
CA LEU A 311 8.29 0.92 -7.98
C LEU A 311 6.90 0.78 -8.60
N ILE A 312 6.02 1.77 -8.47
CA ILE A 312 4.70 1.81 -9.11
C ILE A 312 4.83 1.70 -10.63
N ASN A 313 5.75 2.47 -11.24
CA ASN A 313 5.94 2.48 -12.68
C ASN A 313 6.71 1.25 -13.23
N HIS A 314 7.39 0.51 -12.35
CA HIS A 314 8.20 -0.66 -12.72
C HIS A 314 7.72 -1.93 -11.99
N ALA A 315 6.45 -1.97 -11.59
CA ALA A 315 5.89 -3.07 -10.82
C ALA A 315 5.91 -4.39 -11.61
N VAL A 316 6.71 -5.35 -11.13
CA VAL A 316 6.76 -6.72 -11.64
C VAL A 316 6.17 -7.73 -10.65
N VAL A 317 5.93 -7.30 -9.42
CA VAL A 317 5.30 -8.04 -8.33
C VAL A 317 4.21 -7.18 -7.68
N PRO A 318 3.22 -7.76 -7.00
CA PRO A 318 2.21 -7.01 -6.26
C PRO A 318 2.83 -6.01 -5.29
N LEU A 319 2.33 -4.74 -5.32
CA LEU A 319 2.78 -3.66 -4.46
C LEU A 319 1.66 -3.19 -3.53
N LEU A 320 1.81 -3.37 -2.23
CA LEU A 320 0.93 -2.81 -1.21
C LEU A 320 1.53 -1.49 -0.71
N ILE A 321 0.92 -0.39 -1.13
CA ILE A 321 1.37 0.97 -0.83
C ILE A 321 0.48 1.54 0.27
N ILE A 322 1.07 1.74 1.44
CA ILE A 322 0.36 2.21 2.63
C ILE A 322 0.35 3.73 2.64
N ARG A 323 -0.85 4.31 2.71
CA ARG A 323 -1.12 5.72 2.94
C ARG A 323 -1.76 5.90 4.32
N ARG A 324 -1.23 6.81 5.11
CA ARG A 324 -1.91 7.24 6.34
C ARG A 324 -2.99 8.26 5.99
N ARG A 325 -4.21 8.04 6.48
CA ARG A 325 -5.26 9.06 6.41
C ARG A 325 -4.80 10.31 7.18
N PRO A 326 -5.03 11.52 6.65
CA PRO A 326 -4.87 12.73 7.45
C PRO A 326 -5.83 12.68 8.64
N THR A 327 -5.31 12.87 9.84
CA THR A 327 -6.05 12.78 11.13
C THR A 327 -7.23 13.77 11.24
N HIS A 328 -7.37 14.72 10.32
CA HIS A 328 -8.46 15.70 10.29
C HIS A 328 -9.82 15.15 9.85
N LEU A 329 -9.86 14.04 9.13
CA LEU A 329 -11.12 13.46 8.64
C LEU A 329 -11.77 12.51 9.65
N ALA A 330 -11.00 11.91 10.56
CA ALA A 330 -11.53 11.01 11.60
C ALA A 330 -12.44 11.72 12.64
N ARG A 331 -12.39 13.05 12.76
CA ARG A 331 -13.22 13.82 13.70
C ARG A 331 -14.58 14.26 13.15
N HIS A 332 -14.80 14.14 11.84
CA HIS A 332 -16.10 14.52 11.26
C HIS A 332 -17.11 13.37 11.29
N ASP A 333 -16.69 12.11 11.30
CA ASP A 333 -17.59 10.95 11.33
C ASP A 333 -18.26 10.75 12.71
N GLU A 334 -17.60 11.16 13.80
CA GLU A 334 -18.19 11.11 15.15
C GLU A 334 -19.22 12.22 15.42
N ALA A 335 -19.15 13.36 14.74
CA ALA A 335 -20.06 14.48 14.93
C ALA A 335 -21.42 14.30 14.25
N THR A 336 -21.51 13.43 13.23
CA THR A 336 -22.76 13.20 12.46
C THR A 336 -23.63 12.11 13.06
N ALA A 337 -23.10 11.26 13.94
CA ALA A 337 -23.83 10.15 14.57
C ALA A 337 -24.73 10.56 15.74
N HIS A 338 -24.69 11.82 16.21
CA HIS A 338 -25.43 12.29 17.38
C HIS A 338 -26.52 13.33 17.09
N GLN A 339 -26.96 13.48 15.84
CA GLN A 339 -28.17 14.30 15.59
C GLN A 339 -29.44 13.43 15.62
N THR A 340 -29.93 13.19 16.79
CA THR A 340 -31.33 12.72 17.05
C THR A 340 -32.31 13.78 16.51
N PRO A 341 -33.31 13.44 15.69
CA PRO A 341 -34.27 14.42 15.21
C PRO A 341 -35.14 14.92 16.38
N LEU A 342 -35.13 16.24 16.60
CA LEU A 342 -36.03 16.95 17.49
C LEU A 342 -37.50 16.68 17.07
N ARG A 343 -38.24 15.97 17.91
CA ARG A 343 -39.72 15.90 17.81
C ARG A 343 -40.31 17.27 18.08
N LEU A 344 -40.99 17.84 17.11
CA LEU A 344 -41.86 19.00 17.28
C LEU A 344 -43.11 18.61 18.09
N PRO A 345 -43.54 19.42 19.02
CA PRO A 345 -44.79 19.16 19.77
C PRO A 345 -45.98 19.45 18.86
N THR A 346 -46.88 18.49 18.74
CA THR A 346 -48.20 18.65 18.14
C THR A 346 -49.07 19.51 19.07
N HIS A 347 -49.47 20.69 18.61
CA HIS A 347 -50.56 21.45 19.24
C HIS A 347 -51.90 20.76 18.92
N ALA A 348 -52.60 20.43 20.01
CA ALA A 348 -54.01 20.08 19.99
C ALA A 348 -54.85 21.35 19.87
N GLN A 349 -55.76 21.37 18.91
CA GLN A 349 -57.13 21.91 19.03
C GLN A 349 -58.05 21.10 18.13
#